data_972c5f64ca361f93b58b8ad658af7fd0
#
_entry.id   972c5f64ca361f93b58b8ad658af7fd0
#
_cell.length_a   1.000
_cell.length_b   1.000
_cell.length_c   1.000
_cell.angle_alpha   90.00
_cell.angle_beta   90.00
_cell.angle_gamma   90.00
#
_symmetry.space_group_name_H-M   'P 1'
#
loop_
_entity.id
_entity.type
_entity.pdbx_description
1 polymer ?
#
loop_
_entity_poly.entity_id
_entity_poly.type
_entity_poly.pdbx_seq_one_letter_code
_entity_poly.pdbx_strand_id
1 'polypeptide(L)'
;MKINNYKNQSIITNPKKFENKYQDLPKTPIELLKVVQSLVIHGDQGKLYGISFNKRQSDEELLRTIPQMLKRIFEINSNPLTIPRNPKQRLVGMCRDYSLLLVSLLRYRGFEARMRAGFANYFESELTYEDHWLVEYHDTLTKRWIRIDAQIDDIQKNYFQINFDTHDVGKTDGFLTGSEAWIRCR
;
A
#
# COMPACT_ATOMS: atom_id res chain seq x y z
N MET A 1 -1.72 10.10 28.38
CA MET A 1 -2.11 9.99 26.96
C MET A 1 -1.91 8.54 26.56
N LYS A 2 -2.97 7.75 26.25
CA LYS A 2 -2.81 6.37 25.80
C LYS A 2 -2.05 6.39 24.48
N ILE A 3 -0.86 5.76 24.46
CA ILE A 3 -0.09 5.54 23.24
C ILE A 3 -1.02 4.83 22.25
N ASN A 4 -1.17 5.38 21.05
CA ASN A 4 -1.96 4.76 19.99
C ASN A 4 -1.47 3.33 19.79
N ASN A 5 -2.33 2.36 20.07
CA ASN A 5 -2.02 0.97 19.83
C ASN A 5 -2.12 0.69 18.32
N TYR A 6 -1.00 0.81 17.62
CA TYR A 6 -0.91 0.60 16.18
C TYR A 6 -1.14 -0.85 15.73
N LYS A 7 -1.35 -1.78 16.66
CA LYS A 7 -1.79 -3.16 16.36
C LYS A 7 -3.28 -3.27 16.09
N ASN A 8 -4.07 -2.38 16.68
CA ASN A 8 -5.52 -2.48 16.60
C ASN A 8 -6.04 -2.00 15.24
N GLN A 9 -7.02 -2.73 14.73
CA GLN A 9 -7.77 -2.28 13.56
C GLN A 9 -8.57 -1.02 13.89
N SER A 10 -8.57 -0.05 12.97
CA SER A 10 -9.41 1.15 13.04
C SER A 10 -10.72 0.92 12.27
N ILE A 11 -11.62 1.91 12.30
CA ILE A 11 -12.88 1.85 11.56
C ILE A 11 -12.67 1.62 10.04
N ILE A 12 -11.58 2.15 9.47
CA ILE A 12 -11.28 2.03 8.04
C ILE A 12 -10.43 0.80 7.69
N THR A 13 -9.60 0.29 8.63
CA THR A 13 -8.71 -0.85 8.38
C THR A 13 -9.31 -2.20 8.77
N ASN A 14 -10.40 -2.22 9.55
CA ASN A 14 -11.02 -3.46 10.02
C ASN A 14 -11.73 -4.19 8.86
N PRO A 15 -11.37 -5.46 8.56
CA PRO A 15 -11.98 -6.23 7.48
C PRO A 15 -13.45 -6.62 7.75
N LYS A 16 -13.93 -6.51 9.01
CA LYS A 16 -15.30 -6.83 9.44
C LYS A 16 -15.73 -8.23 8.96
N LYS A 17 -16.83 -8.33 8.22
CA LYS A 17 -17.38 -9.61 7.70
C LYS A 17 -16.42 -10.39 6.78
N PHE A 18 -15.33 -9.78 6.33
CA PHE A 18 -14.31 -10.44 5.50
C PHE A 18 -13.11 -10.97 6.31
N GLU A 19 -13.15 -10.92 7.64
CA GLU A 19 -12.02 -11.34 8.49
C GLU A 19 -11.62 -12.80 8.25
N ASN A 20 -12.58 -13.67 7.98
CA ASN A 20 -12.32 -15.07 7.63
C ASN A 20 -11.49 -15.23 6.34
N LYS A 21 -11.47 -14.24 5.45
CA LYS A 21 -10.64 -14.24 4.23
C LYS A 21 -9.17 -13.94 4.48
N TYR A 22 -8.81 -13.58 5.73
CA TYR A 22 -7.44 -13.29 6.14
C TYR A 22 -6.72 -14.50 6.77
N GLN A 23 -7.41 -15.61 6.97
CA GLN A 23 -6.85 -16.78 7.69
C GLN A 23 -5.59 -17.35 7.02
N ASP A 24 -5.61 -17.46 5.68
CA ASP A 24 -4.53 -18.04 4.88
C ASP A 24 -3.45 -17.04 4.45
N LEU A 25 -3.51 -15.79 4.94
CA LEU A 25 -2.49 -14.78 4.63
C LEU A 25 -1.11 -15.22 5.12
N PRO A 26 -0.03 -14.86 4.42
CA PRO A 26 1.33 -15.10 4.88
C PRO A 26 1.65 -14.35 6.17
N LYS A 27 2.77 -14.73 6.81
CA LYS A 27 3.12 -14.24 8.14
C LYS A 27 4.14 -13.10 8.13
N THR A 28 4.87 -12.90 7.05
CA THR A 28 5.92 -11.88 6.98
C THR A 28 5.42 -10.59 6.28
N PRO A 29 5.95 -9.41 6.65
CA PRO A 29 5.57 -8.16 6.01
C PRO A 29 5.79 -8.14 4.50
N ILE A 30 6.89 -8.73 4.02
CA ILE A 30 7.22 -8.76 2.59
C ILE A 30 6.27 -9.66 1.80
N GLU A 31 5.88 -10.80 2.35
CA GLU A 31 4.88 -11.65 1.69
C GLU A 31 3.49 -10.99 1.68
N LEU A 32 3.11 -10.27 2.75
CA LEU A 32 1.88 -9.49 2.80
C LEU A 32 1.89 -8.35 1.76
N LEU A 33 3.03 -7.69 1.58
CA LEU A 33 3.23 -6.70 0.52
C LEU A 33 2.96 -7.29 -0.86
N LYS A 34 3.52 -8.47 -1.17
CA LYS A 34 3.31 -9.16 -2.46
C LYS A 34 1.83 -9.50 -2.68
N VAL A 35 1.11 -9.89 -1.62
CA VAL A 35 -0.35 -10.07 -1.70
C VAL A 35 -1.02 -8.76 -2.12
N VAL A 36 -0.72 -7.64 -1.47
CA VAL A 36 -1.30 -6.33 -1.82
C VAL A 36 -1.01 -5.96 -3.27
N GLN A 37 0.23 -6.06 -3.71
CA GLN A 37 0.67 -5.75 -5.08
C GLN A 37 -0.01 -6.65 -6.13
N SER A 38 -0.43 -7.84 -5.74
CA SER A 38 -1.19 -8.74 -6.63
C SER A 38 -2.71 -8.44 -6.67
N LEU A 39 -3.23 -7.64 -5.74
CA LEU A 39 -4.66 -7.34 -5.59
C LEU A 39 -5.04 -5.95 -6.07
N VAL A 40 -4.11 -4.99 -6.04
CA VAL A 40 -4.34 -3.59 -6.41
C VAL A 40 -3.49 -3.24 -7.63
N ILE A 41 -3.97 -2.31 -8.45
CA ILE A 41 -3.26 -1.72 -9.57
C ILE A 41 -3.49 -0.21 -9.57
N HIS A 42 -2.42 0.58 -9.79
CA HIS A 42 -2.53 2.03 -9.77
C HIS A 42 -3.30 2.57 -10.98
N GLY A 43 -4.25 3.48 -10.76
CA GLY A 43 -5.14 4.01 -11.79
C GLY A 43 -4.41 4.67 -12.94
N ASP A 44 -3.37 5.47 -12.66
CA ASP A 44 -2.61 6.17 -13.70
C ASP A 44 -1.58 5.27 -14.42
N GLN A 45 -1.29 4.09 -13.87
CA GLN A 45 -0.19 3.25 -14.33
C GLN A 45 -0.62 1.98 -15.07
N GLY A 46 -1.90 1.87 -15.43
CA GLY A 46 -2.42 0.71 -16.17
C GLY A 46 -1.64 0.38 -17.42
N LYS A 47 -1.13 1.40 -18.14
CA LYS A 47 -0.33 1.24 -19.36
C LYS A 47 0.94 0.42 -19.14
N LEU A 48 1.58 0.51 -17.95
CA LEU A 48 2.78 -0.27 -17.61
C LEU A 48 2.49 -1.78 -17.59
N TYR A 49 1.24 -2.14 -17.34
CA TYR A 49 0.74 -3.51 -17.28
C TYR A 49 -0.02 -3.92 -18.56
N GLY A 50 0.04 -3.08 -19.61
CA GLY A 50 -0.63 -3.35 -20.88
C GLY A 50 -2.15 -3.26 -20.82
N ILE A 51 -2.71 -2.46 -19.90
CA ILE A 51 -4.16 -2.30 -19.73
C ILE A 51 -4.57 -0.83 -19.69
N SER A 52 -5.84 -0.58 -20.01
CA SER A 52 -6.52 0.69 -19.78
C SER A 52 -7.80 0.46 -18.96
N PHE A 53 -8.21 1.46 -18.21
CA PHE A 53 -9.38 1.39 -17.34
C PHE A 53 -10.58 2.06 -17.98
N ASN A 54 -11.78 1.53 -17.72
CA ASN A 54 -13.04 2.18 -18.01
C ASN A 54 -13.50 3.03 -16.82
N LYS A 55 -14.55 3.85 -17.02
CA LYS A 55 -15.07 4.77 -15.99
C LYS A 55 -15.43 4.04 -14.67
N ARG A 56 -16.06 2.85 -14.74
CA ARG A 56 -16.42 2.08 -13.54
C ARG A 56 -15.19 1.67 -12.74
N GLN A 57 -14.10 1.32 -13.39
CA GLN A 57 -12.84 0.97 -12.74
C GLN A 57 -12.19 2.20 -12.11
N SER A 58 -12.22 3.36 -12.78
CA SER A 58 -11.73 4.61 -12.18
C SER A 58 -12.51 5.01 -10.92
N ASP A 59 -13.82 4.71 -10.85
CA ASP A 59 -14.62 4.97 -9.66
C ASP A 59 -14.20 4.10 -8.44
N GLU A 60 -13.43 3.03 -8.64
CA GLU A 60 -12.90 2.19 -7.56
C GLU A 60 -11.92 2.96 -6.65
N GLU A 61 -11.24 3.98 -7.17
CA GLU A 61 -10.36 4.88 -6.41
C GLU A 61 -11.11 5.70 -5.33
N LEU A 62 -12.44 5.75 -5.40
CA LEU A 62 -13.28 6.42 -4.41
C LEU A 62 -13.57 5.58 -3.16
N LEU A 63 -13.18 4.31 -3.14
CA LEU A 63 -13.32 3.46 -1.96
C LEU A 63 -12.41 3.96 -0.82
N ARG A 64 -12.94 3.92 0.42
CA ARG A 64 -12.27 4.55 1.58
C ARG A 64 -12.04 3.59 2.73
N THR A 65 -12.59 2.38 2.67
CA THR A 65 -12.49 1.42 3.78
C THR A 65 -12.17 0.02 3.27
N ILE A 66 -11.49 -0.75 4.09
CA ILE A 66 -11.15 -2.14 3.76
C ILE A 66 -12.37 -3.00 3.43
N PRO A 67 -13.51 -2.93 4.13
CA PRO A 67 -14.69 -3.69 3.72
C PRO A 67 -15.21 -3.35 2.32
N GLN A 68 -15.13 -2.07 1.90
CA GLN A 68 -15.50 -1.67 0.55
C GLN A 68 -14.52 -2.23 -0.49
N MET A 69 -13.22 -2.10 -0.23
CA MET A 69 -12.17 -2.63 -1.10
C MET A 69 -12.27 -4.16 -1.23
N LEU A 70 -12.39 -4.89 -0.13
CA LEU A 70 -12.52 -6.34 -0.14
C LEU A 70 -13.79 -6.81 -0.86
N LYS A 71 -14.92 -6.13 -0.63
CA LYS A 71 -16.14 -6.42 -1.38
C LYS A 71 -15.87 -6.36 -2.89
N ARG A 72 -15.25 -5.26 -3.34
CA ARG A 72 -14.96 -5.07 -4.77
C ARG A 72 -13.93 -6.06 -5.30
N ILE A 73 -12.88 -6.34 -4.53
CA ILE A 73 -11.86 -7.35 -4.86
C ILE A 73 -12.48 -8.73 -5.11
N PHE A 74 -13.43 -9.16 -4.26
CA PHE A 74 -14.11 -10.44 -4.43
C PHE A 74 -15.21 -10.43 -5.51
N GLU A 75 -15.78 -9.27 -5.84
CA GLU A 75 -16.68 -9.13 -7.01
C GLU A 75 -15.91 -9.25 -8.34
N ILE A 76 -14.67 -8.75 -8.41
CA ILE A 76 -13.82 -8.88 -9.60
C ILE A 76 -13.34 -10.33 -9.76
N ASN A 77 -12.87 -10.94 -8.66
CA ASN A 77 -12.34 -12.30 -8.66
C ASN A 77 -12.50 -12.90 -7.27
N SER A 78 -13.24 -14.02 -7.17
CA SER A 78 -13.60 -14.68 -5.91
C SER A 78 -12.50 -15.55 -5.31
N ASN A 79 -11.35 -15.72 -5.98
CA ASN A 79 -10.24 -16.51 -5.47
C ASN A 79 -9.72 -15.97 -4.11
N PRO A 80 -9.09 -16.82 -3.29
CA PRO A 80 -8.37 -16.38 -2.09
C PRO A 80 -7.43 -15.21 -2.35
N LEU A 81 -7.23 -14.35 -1.36
CA LEU A 81 -6.37 -13.16 -1.49
C LEU A 81 -4.90 -13.50 -1.81
N THR A 82 -4.47 -14.69 -1.41
CA THR A 82 -3.10 -15.19 -1.61
C THR A 82 -2.83 -15.68 -3.04
N ILE A 83 -3.87 -15.83 -3.86
CA ILE A 83 -3.71 -16.22 -5.26
C ILE A 83 -3.47 -14.96 -6.10
N PRO A 84 -2.30 -14.81 -6.73
CA PRO A 84 -1.98 -13.65 -7.56
C PRO A 84 -2.99 -13.46 -8.70
N ARG A 85 -3.34 -12.21 -8.98
CA ARG A 85 -4.33 -11.86 -10.00
C ARG A 85 -3.68 -11.27 -11.23
N ASN A 86 -4.25 -11.60 -12.39
CA ASN A 86 -3.93 -10.88 -13.62
C ASN A 86 -4.21 -9.38 -13.42
N PRO A 87 -3.42 -8.45 -13.98
CA PRO A 87 -3.63 -7.01 -13.85
C PRO A 87 -5.07 -6.54 -14.12
N LYS A 88 -5.76 -7.13 -15.10
CA LYS A 88 -7.18 -6.83 -15.41
C LYS A 88 -8.18 -7.25 -14.32
N GLN A 89 -7.74 -8.07 -13.37
CA GLN A 89 -8.55 -8.59 -12.26
C GLN A 89 -8.15 -7.99 -10.92
N ARG A 90 -7.34 -6.95 -10.91
CA ARG A 90 -6.97 -6.20 -9.71
C ARG A 90 -7.93 -5.04 -9.49
N LEU A 91 -8.07 -4.62 -8.23
CA LEU A 91 -8.78 -3.41 -7.84
C LEU A 91 -7.99 -2.20 -8.34
N VAL A 92 -8.63 -1.27 -9.02
CA VAL A 92 -8.01 0.01 -9.37
C VAL A 92 -7.97 0.90 -8.13
N GLY A 93 -6.80 1.43 -7.81
CA GLY A 93 -6.60 2.25 -6.61
C GLY A 93 -5.39 3.16 -6.75
N MET A 94 -5.14 3.97 -5.73
CA MET A 94 -4.02 4.90 -5.62
C MET A 94 -3.02 4.42 -4.55
N CYS A 95 -1.89 5.07 -4.42
CA CYS A 95 -0.88 4.79 -3.38
C CYS A 95 -1.47 4.60 -1.97
N ARG A 96 -2.49 5.42 -1.63
CA ARG A 96 -3.25 5.31 -0.38
C ARG A 96 -3.93 3.95 -0.22
N ASP A 97 -4.49 3.38 -1.28
CA ASP A 97 -5.26 2.14 -1.20
C ASP A 97 -4.36 0.92 -1.02
N TYR A 98 -3.18 0.90 -1.65
CA TYR A 98 -2.13 -0.07 -1.34
C TYR A 98 -1.72 0.02 0.14
N SER A 99 -1.46 1.23 0.62
CA SER A 99 -1.04 1.47 2.00
C SER A 99 -2.13 1.05 3.00
N LEU A 100 -3.39 1.37 2.72
CA LEU A 100 -4.53 1.02 3.58
C LEU A 100 -4.70 -0.49 3.67
N LEU A 101 -4.62 -1.20 2.54
CA LEU A 101 -4.73 -2.66 2.51
C LEU A 101 -3.56 -3.30 3.26
N LEU A 102 -2.32 -2.88 3.00
CA LEU A 102 -1.15 -3.43 3.69
C LEU A 102 -1.22 -3.23 5.21
N VAL A 103 -1.62 -2.04 5.68
CA VAL A 103 -1.80 -1.80 7.13
C VAL A 103 -2.85 -2.71 7.73
N SER A 104 -3.96 -2.98 7.03
CA SER A 104 -4.98 -3.92 7.48
C SER A 104 -4.42 -5.35 7.64
N LEU A 105 -3.67 -5.83 6.64
CA LEU A 105 -3.07 -7.16 6.66
C LEU A 105 -2.00 -7.28 7.76
N LEU A 106 -1.13 -6.29 7.89
CA LEU A 106 -0.09 -6.24 8.93
C LEU A 106 -0.70 -6.27 10.34
N ARG A 107 -1.72 -5.45 10.60
CA ARG A 107 -2.40 -5.41 11.89
C ARG A 107 -3.11 -6.73 12.22
N TYR A 108 -3.70 -7.37 11.21
CA TYR A 108 -4.30 -8.70 11.39
C TYR A 108 -3.24 -9.74 11.80
N ARG A 109 -2.03 -9.64 11.28
CA ARG A 109 -0.89 -10.48 11.68
C ARG A 109 -0.19 -10.03 12.97
N GLY A 110 -0.71 -9.00 13.65
CA GLY A 110 -0.22 -8.55 14.95
C GLY A 110 0.94 -7.55 14.90
N PHE A 111 1.30 -7.05 13.72
CA PHE A 111 2.30 -5.99 13.59
C PHE A 111 1.72 -4.64 14.00
N GLU A 112 2.52 -3.83 14.68
CA GLU A 112 2.25 -2.41 14.79
C GLU A 112 2.50 -1.77 13.44
N ALA A 113 1.45 -1.19 12.82
CA ALA A 113 1.56 -0.61 11.50
C ALA A 113 0.71 0.66 11.37
N ARG A 114 1.17 1.61 10.54
CA ARG A 114 0.49 2.86 10.26
C ARG A 114 0.76 3.35 8.85
N MET A 115 -0.16 4.10 8.29
CA MET A 115 0.04 4.81 7.04
C MET A 115 0.84 6.09 7.29
N ARG A 116 1.65 6.50 6.31
CA ARG A 116 2.38 7.76 6.28
C ARG A 116 2.07 8.52 5.00
N ALA A 117 1.36 9.62 5.14
CA ALA A 117 1.24 10.62 4.07
C ALA A 117 2.51 11.48 4.01
N GLY A 118 2.91 11.79 2.81
CA GLY A 118 4.10 12.60 2.56
C GLY A 118 4.24 12.95 1.09
N PHE A 119 5.46 13.08 0.64
CA PHE A 119 5.81 13.48 -0.71
C PHE A 119 6.97 12.62 -1.20
N ALA A 120 6.89 12.14 -2.44
CA ALA A 120 7.92 11.35 -3.09
C ALA A 120 8.42 12.06 -4.35
N ASN A 121 9.71 11.93 -4.68
CA ASN A 121 10.32 12.51 -5.88
C ASN A 121 10.93 11.47 -6.82
N TYR A 122 10.52 10.20 -6.69
CA TYR A 122 11.08 9.10 -7.47
C TYR A 122 10.17 8.59 -8.60
N PHE A 123 9.06 9.29 -8.89
CA PHE A 123 8.13 8.88 -9.94
C PHE A 123 8.42 9.51 -11.31
N GLU A 124 8.79 10.78 -11.37
CA GLU A 124 9.02 11.48 -12.66
C GLU A 124 10.37 12.18 -12.70
N SER A 125 10.50 13.31 -12.02
CA SER A 125 11.70 14.14 -12.04
C SER A 125 12.24 14.34 -10.63
N GLU A 126 13.57 14.32 -10.48
CA GLU A 126 14.25 14.59 -9.20
C GLU A 126 13.90 15.94 -8.57
N LEU A 127 13.35 16.87 -9.37
CA LEU A 127 12.98 18.21 -8.91
C LEU A 127 11.51 18.34 -8.52
N THR A 128 10.67 17.35 -8.81
CA THR A 128 9.24 17.38 -8.53
C THR A 128 8.89 16.40 -7.42
N TYR A 129 8.10 16.86 -6.45
CA TYR A 129 7.52 16.03 -5.41
C TYR A 129 6.04 15.85 -5.66
N GLU A 130 5.57 14.61 -5.57
CA GLU A 130 4.16 14.25 -5.63
C GLU A 130 3.67 13.79 -4.26
N ASP A 131 2.39 14.01 -3.93
CA ASP A 131 1.81 13.42 -2.74
C ASP A 131 1.85 11.90 -2.82
N HIS A 132 2.30 11.27 -1.76
CA HIS A 132 2.47 9.83 -1.73
C HIS A 132 2.23 9.23 -0.34
N TRP A 133 1.85 7.95 -0.32
CA TRP A 133 1.54 7.25 0.90
C TRP A 133 2.40 6.00 1.05
N LEU A 134 3.13 5.92 2.17
CA LEU A 134 3.88 4.74 2.59
C LEU A 134 3.22 4.04 3.77
N VAL A 135 3.72 2.85 4.08
CA VAL A 135 3.42 2.12 5.31
C VAL A 135 4.65 2.10 6.21
N GLU A 136 4.45 2.40 7.48
CA GLU A 136 5.44 2.11 8.51
C GLU A 136 4.95 0.96 9.37
N TYR A 137 5.80 -0.05 9.59
CA TYR A 137 5.56 -1.08 10.60
C TYR A 137 6.74 -1.17 11.57
N HIS A 138 6.45 -1.53 12.81
CA HIS A 138 7.49 -1.73 13.82
C HIS A 138 8.05 -3.15 13.72
N ASP A 139 9.33 -3.25 13.38
CA ASP A 139 10.05 -4.50 13.40
C ASP A 139 10.59 -4.77 14.82
N THR A 140 10.14 -5.85 15.43
CA THR A 140 10.51 -6.21 16.79
C THR A 140 11.94 -6.73 16.93
N LEU A 141 12.52 -7.23 15.83
CA LEU A 141 13.90 -7.73 15.82
C LEU A 141 14.90 -6.58 15.82
N THR A 142 14.72 -5.62 14.91
CA THR A 142 15.59 -4.45 14.80
C THR A 142 15.17 -3.29 15.70
N LYS A 143 14.00 -3.40 16.36
CA LYS A 143 13.40 -2.38 17.26
C LYS A 143 13.23 -1.01 16.59
N ARG A 144 12.96 -0.97 15.30
CA ARG A 144 12.76 0.28 14.54
C ARG A 144 11.50 0.23 13.68
N TRP A 145 11.03 1.40 13.28
CA TRP A 145 10.00 1.53 12.27
C TRP A 145 10.62 1.40 10.89
N ILE A 146 10.14 0.43 10.11
CA ILE A 146 10.53 0.20 8.72
C ILE A 146 9.48 0.83 7.82
N ARG A 147 9.93 1.55 6.78
CA ARG A 147 9.06 2.16 5.76
C ARG A 147 8.98 1.27 4.55
N ILE A 148 7.79 0.87 4.16
CA ILE A 148 7.54 0.09 2.92
C ILE A 148 6.75 0.95 1.95
N ASP A 149 7.23 1.04 0.70
CA ASP A 149 6.40 1.52 -0.38
C ASP A 149 5.54 0.37 -0.92
N ALA A 150 4.24 0.40 -0.57
CA ALA A 150 3.34 -0.69 -0.90
C ALA A 150 2.95 -0.72 -2.38
N GLN A 151 3.09 0.40 -3.09
CA GLN A 151 2.72 0.52 -4.49
C GLN A 151 3.78 -0.05 -5.42
N ILE A 152 5.06 0.23 -5.15
CA ILE A 152 6.16 -0.05 -6.08
C ILE A 152 6.45 -1.55 -6.15
N ASP A 153 5.99 -2.19 -7.22
CA ASP A 153 6.39 -3.53 -7.61
C ASP A 153 7.62 -3.52 -8.54
N ASP A 154 8.08 -4.69 -8.98
CA ASP A 154 9.27 -4.79 -9.86
C ASP A 154 9.08 -4.09 -11.21
N ILE A 155 7.86 -4.04 -11.75
CA ILE A 155 7.55 -3.37 -13.02
C ILE A 155 7.70 -1.84 -12.85
N GLN A 156 7.11 -1.29 -11.80
CA GLN A 156 7.21 0.13 -11.48
C GLN A 156 8.62 0.52 -11.10
N LYS A 157 9.31 -0.32 -10.29
CA LYS A 157 10.71 -0.10 -9.91
C LYS A 157 11.62 0.03 -11.12
N ASN A 158 11.45 -0.85 -12.11
CA ASN A 158 12.21 -0.79 -13.35
C ASN A 158 11.83 0.42 -14.22
N TYR A 159 10.55 0.72 -14.33
CA TYR A 159 10.07 1.85 -15.15
C TYR A 159 10.56 3.20 -14.62
N PHE A 160 10.44 3.44 -13.31
CA PHE A 160 10.87 4.67 -12.66
C PHE A 160 12.37 4.68 -12.31
N GLN A 161 13.12 3.63 -12.66
CA GLN A 161 14.55 3.49 -12.39
C GLN A 161 14.91 3.65 -10.91
N ILE A 162 14.05 3.14 -10.02
CA ILE A 162 14.23 3.22 -8.57
C ILE A 162 15.38 2.31 -8.15
N ASN A 163 16.44 2.88 -7.58
CA ASN A 163 17.68 2.19 -7.24
C ASN A 163 17.89 1.94 -5.74
N PHE A 164 16.88 2.26 -4.92
CA PHE A 164 16.89 2.00 -3.47
C PHE A 164 15.98 0.81 -3.10
N ASP A 165 16.02 0.41 -1.81
CA ASP A 165 15.15 -0.65 -1.28
C ASP A 165 13.75 -0.11 -0.94
N THR A 166 12.75 -0.47 -1.74
CA THR A 166 11.35 -0.09 -1.52
C THR A 166 10.69 -0.80 -0.33
N HIS A 167 11.36 -1.82 0.22
CA HIS A 167 10.92 -2.55 1.41
C HIS A 167 11.44 -1.94 2.73
N ASP A 168 12.39 -1.01 2.62
CA ASP A 168 12.96 -0.26 3.74
C ASP A 168 13.43 1.13 3.29
N VAL A 169 12.45 1.96 2.89
CA VAL A 169 12.71 3.29 2.34
C VAL A 169 13.39 4.18 3.38
N GLY A 170 14.64 4.52 3.10
CA GLY A 170 15.48 5.36 3.94
C GLY A 170 15.12 6.85 3.88
N LYS A 171 15.72 7.63 4.75
CA LYS A 171 15.50 9.10 4.78
C LYS A 171 16.02 9.83 3.54
N THR A 172 16.97 9.24 2.83
CA THR A 172 17.62 9.82 1.63
C THR A 172 17.01 9.32 0.33
N ASP A 173 16.06 8.39 0.39
CA ASP A 173 15.51 7.70 -0.78
C ASP A 173 14.33 8.45 -1.43
N GLY A 174 14.26 9.77 -1.22
CA GLY A 174 13.33 10.62 -1.94
C GLY A 174 11.91 10.71 -1.37
N PHE A 175 11.64 10.13 -0.19
CA PHE A 175 10.36 10.30 0.50
C PHE A 175 10.51 11.21 1.72
N LEU A 176 9.66 12.24 1.78
CA LEU A 176 9.51 13.14 2.93
C LEU A 176 8.14 12.92 3.58
N THR A 177 8.11 12.65 4.88
CA THR A 177 6.85 12.77 5.63
C THR A 177 6.33 14.20 5.60
N GLY A 178 5.05 14.43 5.83
CA GLY A 178 4.50 15.79 5.87
C GLY A 178 5.24 16.73 6.84
N SER A 179 5.73 16.21 7.99
CA SER A 179 6.54 16.99 8.92
C SER A 179 7.95 17.28 8.41
N GLU A 180 8.61 16.33 7.75
CA GLU A 180 9.92 16.53 7.13
C GLU A 180 9.83 17.54 5.98
N ALA A 181 8.79 17.45 5.14
CA ALA A 181 8.53 18.43 4.09
C ALA A 181 8.29 19.83 4.65
N TRP A 182 7.50 19.96 5.71
CA TRP A 182 7.27 21.24 6.39
C TRP A 182 8.56 21.90 6.89
N ILE A 183 9.45 21.10 7.50
CA ILE A 183 10.76 21.60 7.97
C ILE A 183 11.63 22.04 6.78
N ARG A 184 11.60 21.29 5.66
CA ARG A 184 12.40 21.59 4.48
C ARG A 184 11.96 22.86 3.73
N CYS A 185 10.67 23.22 3.82
CA CYS A 185 10.12 24.43 3.20
C CYS A 185 10.37 25.73 4.02
N ARG A 186 10.98 25.64 5.19
CA ARG A 186 11.30 26.77 6.08
C ARG A 186 12.78 27.09 6.09
#